data_53f32b5b491b7d48fd6c52981a290bff
#
_entry.id   53f32b5b491b7d48fd6c52981a290bff
#
_cell.length_a   1.000
_cell.length_b   1.000
_cell.length_c   1.000
_cell.angle_alpha   90.00
_cell.angle_beta   90.00
_cell.angle_gamma   90.00
#
_symmetry.space_group_name_H-M   'P 1'
#
loop_
_entity.id
_entity.type
_entity.pdbx_description
1 polymer ?
#
loop_
_entity_poly.entity_id
_entity_poly.type
_entity_poly.pdbx_seq_one_letter_code
_entity_poly.pdbx_strand_id
1 'polypeptide(L)'
;MLSQFTNIKKLFLLGIAVASTKVMLLLFAYFFEAEDYNLFNQVYYTASLIILFGSLGFNIAVTRINISFNLVYLSVAINAVLVYLFLHIISAPFHNLFEIASILLYSVFISIAGIFVFHLLFSGRYKDYVLLTLLYSVLHLLIIPAILFLKVSLFTILPVISLLWFLIGFPKYIKKDNPSFKHFAEFYKVGISAFVINSAVSLALAADKYFVNHFFNLDVANSYTFAWGLTAPIFYIGVIIEQFLFSEANPSKLNILKRGLILSTTLVVIYSVTLLVVVGFFPGLLPSSVNSGYVINILALMIAGYSFYVIFHFPVNAYLFKSLGTEKQKTISLIFSLIIAVFVILYILIMQGIIAINYIWLLVVTWSYIFTLLLAKIIIMFRKDNEAGIQDPVIEIKILEP
;
A
#
# COMPACT_ATOMS: atom_id res chain seq x y z
N MET A 1 31.24 10.56 -5.98
CA MET A 1 31.27 9.50 -4.96
C MET A 1 30.47 9.83 -3.70
N LEU A 2 30.68 10.96 -3.01
CA LEU A 2 29.96 11.30 -1.78
C LEU A 2 28.43 11.37 -1.95
N SER A 3 27.90 11.88 -3.07
CA SER A 3 26.44 11.92 -3.34
C SER A 3 25.83 10.54 -3.55
N GLN A 4 26.57 9.58 -4.10
CA GLN A 4 26.10 8.20 -4.26
C GLN A 4 26.00 7.45 -2.93
N PHE A 5 26.98 7.65 -2.03
CA PHE A 5 26.95 7.08 -0.67
C PHE A 5 25.76 7.62 0.15
N THR A 6 25.43 8.90 0.00
CA THR A 6 24.28 9.51 0.67
C THR A 6 22.96 8.90 0.19
N ASN A 7 22.84 8.59 -1.10
CA ASN A 7 21.64 7.95 -1.66
C ASN A 7 21.48 6.50 -1.21
N ILE A 8 22.57 5.72 -1.16
CA ILE A 8 22.54 4.33 -0.67
C ILE A 8 22.13 4.28 0.80
N LYS A 9 22.66 5.18 1.65
CA LYS A 9 22.26 5.26 3.06
C LYS A 9 20.77 5.59 3.21
N LYS A 10 20.23 6.50 2.40
CA LYS A 10 18.80 6.85 2.39
C LYS A 10 17.95 5.64 1.99
N LEU A 11 18.33 4.94 0.92
CA LEU A 11 17.62 3.74 0.45
C LEU A 11 17.62 2.63 1.51
N PHE A 12 18.74 2.43 2.18
CA PHE A 12 18.85 1.45 3.26
C PHE A 12 17.94 1.79 4.44
N LEU A 13 17.91 3.06 4.87
CA LEU A 13 17.03 3.53 5.95
C LEU A 13 15.54 3.39 5.57
N LEU A 14 15.17 3.74 4.34
CA LEU A 14 13.81 3.54 3.85
C LEU A 14 13.45 2.05 3.79
N GLY A 15 14.38 1.21 3.35
CA GLY A 15 14.21 -0.25 3.34
C GLY A 15 13.94 -0.82 4.74
N ILE A 16 14.71 -0.41 5.74
CA ILE A 16 14.50 -0.81 7.14
C ILE A 16 13.13 -0.37 7.63
N ALA A 17 12.75 0.89 7.41
CA ALA A 17 11.46 1.42 7.86
C ALA A 17 10.28 0.64 7.28
N VAL A 18 10.33 0.35 5.99
CA VAL A 18 9.28 -0.42 5.31
C VAL A 18 9.29 -1.89 5.73
N ALA A 19 10.46 -2.52 5.83
CA ALA A 19 10.59 -3.90 6.27
C ALA A 19 10.03 -4.10 7.68
N SER A 20 10.27 -3.14 8.59
CA SER A 20 9.79 -3.23 9.98
C SER A 20 8.28 -3.42 10.08
N THR A 21 7.49 -2.78 9.20
CA THR A 21 6.02 -2.91 9.18
C THR A 21 5.57 -4.32 8.77
N LYS A 22 6.37 -5.03 7.97
CA LYS A 22 6.04 -6.38 7.50
C LYS A 22 6.51 -7.46 8.44
N VAL A 23 7.69 -7.28 9.03
CA VAL A 23 8.15 -8.15 10.13
C VAL A 23 7.14 -8.13 11.27
N MET A 24 6.60 -6.97 11.60
CA MET A 24 5.50 -6.84 12.56
C MET A 24 4.33 -7.79 12.24
N LEU A 25 3.79 -7.72 11.02
CA LEU A 25 2.64 -8.55 10.60
C LEU A 25 2.96 -10.06 10.65
N LEU A 26 4.19 -10.44 10.28
CA LEU A 26 4.62 -11.84 10.36
C LEU A 26 4.72 -12.32 11.80
N LEU A 27 5.20 -11.49 12.73
CA LEU A 27 5.32 -11.85 14.13
C LEU A 27 3.97 -12.17 14.78
N PHE A 28 2.88 -11.53 14.36
CA PHE A 28 1.54 -11.89 14.87
C PHE A 28 1.19 -13.36 14.60
N ALA A 29 1.58 -13.92 13.44
CA ALA A 29 1.34 -15.32 13.14
C ALA A 29 2.06 -16.28 14.10
N TYR A 30 3.20 -15.88 14.65
CA TYR A 30 3.97 -16.71 15.59
C TYR A 30 3.47 -16.64 17.04
N PHE A 31 2.83 -15.53 17.42
CA PHE A 31 2.44 -15.28 18.80
C PHE A 31 0.97 -15.51 19.08
N PHE A 32 0.12 -15.48 18.06
CA PHE A 32 -1.31 -15.67 18.21
C PHE A 32 -1.75 -17.08 17.80
N GLU A 33 -2.80 -17.57 18.46
CA GLU A 33 -3.55 -18.74 18.01
C GLU A 33 -4.23 -18.45 16.68
N ALA A 34 -4.70 -19.49 15.98
CA ALA A 34 -5.22 -19.35 14.62
C ALA A 34 -6.43 -18.39 14.55
N GLU A 35 -7.33 -18.47 15.53
CA GLU A 35 -8.52 -17.61 15.62
C GLU A 35 -8.15 -16.15 15.86
N ASP A 36 -7.26 -15.87 16.80
CA ASP A 36 -6.81 -14.52 17.13
C ASP A 36 -6.03 -13.90 15.97
N TYR A 37 -5.21 -14.69 15.28
CA TYR A 37 -4.49 -14.25 14.09
C TYR A 37 -5.46 -13.91 12.95
N ASN A 38 -6.49 -14.74 12.74
CA ASN A 38 -7.52 -14.46 11.74
C ASN A 38 -8.33 -13.20 12.08
N LEU A 39 -8.75 -13.04 13.32
CA LEU A 39 -9.45 -11.82 13.78
C LEU A 39 -8.59 -10.58 13.56
N PHE A 40 -7.31 -10.64 13.92
CA PHE A 40 -6.38 -9.54 13.64
C PHE A 40 -6.32 -9.22 12.14
N ASN A 41 -6.23 -10.23 11.28
CA ASN A 41 -6.18 -10.06 9.83
C ASN A 41 -7.49 -9.46 9.29
N GLN A 42 -8.65 -9.90 9.74
CA GLN A 42 -9.95 -9.33 9.36
C GLN A 42 -10.01 -7.84 9.68
N VAL A 43 -9.66 -7.46 10.91
CA VAL A 43 -9.64 -6.06 11.35
C VAL A 43 -8.63 -5.25 10.56
N TYR A 44 -7.41 -5.76 10.41
CA TYR A 44 -6.32 -5.06 9.72
C TYR A 44 -6.62 -4.81 8.25
N TYR A 45 -7.18 -5.79 7.52
CA TYR A 45 -7.49 -5.61 6.08
C TYR A 45 -8.77 -4.82 5.84
N THR A 46 -9.75 -4.89 6.74
CA THR A 46 -10.89 -3.96 6.74
C THR A 46 -10.39 -2.52 6.92
N ALA A 47 -9.57 -2.28 7.93
CA ALA A 47 -8.97 -0.98 8.15
C ALA A 47 -8.09 -0.53 6.96
N SER A 48 -7.34 -1.44 6.36
CA SER A 48 -6.50 -1.14 5.19
C SER A 48 -7.29 -0.63 3.99
N LEU A 49 -8.47 -1.19 3.71
CA LEU A 49 -9.37 -0.70 2.67
C LEU A 49 -9.93 0.69 3.04
N ILE A 50 -10.35 0.88 4.29
CA ILE A 50 -10.84 2.18 4.76
C ILE A 50 -9.73 3.25 4.67
N ILE A 51 -8.49 2.91 5.06
CA ILE A 51 -7.32 3.80 4.98
C ILE A 51 -7.03 4.16 3.52
N LEU A 52 -7.04 3.18 2.63
CA LEU A 52 -6.74 3.35 1.21
C LEU A 52 -7.72 4.31 0.54
N PHE A 53 -9.02 4.07 0.70
CA PHE A 53 -10.06 4.92 0.14
C PHE A 53 -10.30 6.19 0.96
N GLY A 54 -10.14 6.15 2.28
CA GLY A 54 -10.27 7.32 3.15
C GLY A 54 -9.27 8.42 2.81
N SER A 55 -8.03 8.03 2.49
CA SER A 55 -6.98 8.96 2.10
C SER A 55 -7.07 9.47 0.66
N LEU A 56 -7.77 8.78 -0.26
CA LEU A 56 -8.02 9.17 -1.67
C LEU A 56 -6.84 9.86 -2.37
N GLY A 57 -5.58 9.44 -2.11
CA GLY A 57 -4.39 10.08 -2.68
C GLY A 57 -4.09 11.48 -2.11
N PHE A 58 -4.70 11.86 -0.98
CA PHE A 58 -4.49 13.15 -0.33
C PHE A 58 -3.04 13.36 0.09
N ASN A 59 -2.27 12.28 0.33
CA ASN A 59 -0.83 12.33 0.54
C ASN A 59 -0.07 13.03 -0.60
N ILE A 60 -0.54 12.92 -1.84
CA ILE A 60 0.03 13.63 -2.99
C ILE A 60 -0.62 15.02 -3.12
N ALA A 61 -1.93 15.12 -2.91
CA ALA A 61 -2.63 16.38 -3.07
C ALA A 61 -2.13 17.47 -2.11
N VAL A 62 -1.80 17.14 -0.84
CA VAL A 62 -1.26 18.10 0.14
C VAL A 62 0.14 18.63 -0.22
N THR A 63 0.87 17.96 -1.10
CA THR A 63 2.16 18.45 -1.59
C THR A 63 2.04 19.44 -2.74
N ARG A 64 0.85 19.52 -3.37
CA ARG A 64 0.59 20.32 -4.58
C ARG A 64 -0.37 21.46 -4.35
N ILE A 65 -1.32 21.28 -3.44
CA ILE A 65 -2.41 22.23 -3.19
C ILE A 65 -2.33 22.70 -1.74
N ASN A 66 -2.26 24.01 -1.56
CA ASN A 66 -2.31 24.62 -0.22
C ASN A 66 -3.75 24.59 0.29
N ILE A 67 -4.02 23.67 1.23
CA ILE A 67 -5.32 23.49 1.86
C ILE A 67 -5.16 23.42 3.38
N SER A 68 -6.18 23.87 4.09
CA SER A 68 -6.24 23.73 5.55
C SER A 68 -6.22 22.25 5.98
N PHE A 69 -5.36 21.90 6.91
CA PHE A 69 -5.29 20.53 7.45
C PHE A 69 -6.60 20.08 8.12
N ASN A 70 -7.37 21.01 8.71
CA ASN A 70 -8.69 20.69 9.29
C ASN A 70 -9.65 20.13 8.22
N LEU A 71 -9.61 20.66 6.99
CA LEU A 71 -10.40 20.13 5.87
C LEU A 71 -9.92 18.76 5.43
N VAL A 72 -8.61 18.52 5.43
CA VAL A 72 -8.04 17.19 5.13
C VAL A 72 -8.53 16.17 6.16
N TYR A 73 -8.49 16.50 7.46
CA TYR A 73 -8.98 15.61 8.53
C TYR A 73 -10.47 15.28 8.38
N LEU A 74 -11.27 16.31 8.17
CA LEU A 74 -12.71 16.15 7.96
C LEU A 74 -12.99 15.27 6.73
N SER A 75 -12.27 15.50 5.63
CA SER A 75 -12.41 14.71 4.40
C SER A 75 -12.05 13.25 4.62
N VAL A 76 -10.94 12.97 5.32
CA VAL A 76 -10.51 11.60 5.65
C VAL A 76 -11.57 10.93 6.53
N ALA A 77 -12.09 11.61 7.54
CA ALA A 77 -13.11 11.05 8.44
C ALA A 77 -14.41 10.72 7.69
N ILE A 78 -14.90 11.64 6.86
CA ILE A 78 -16.10 11.41 6.03
C ILE A 78 -15.89 10.25 5.07
N ASN A 79 -14.77 10.23 4.34
CA ASN A 79 -14.46 9.15 3.41
C ASN A 79 -14.36 7.80 4.12
N ALA A 80 -13.72 7.74 5.30
CA ALA A 80 -13.60 6.52 6.09
C ALA A 80 -14.98 5.96 6.48
N VAL A 81 -15.90 6.81 6.91
CA VAL A 81 -17.28 6.42 7.24
C VAL A 81 -18.01 5.93 5.99
N LEU A 82 -17.93 6.63 4.87
CA LEU A 82 -18.58 6.24 3.63
C LEU A 82 -18.05 4.88 3.12
N VAL A 83 -16.74 4.66 3.18
CA VAL A 83 -16.13 3.37 2.79
C VAL A 83 -16.59 2.26 3.73
N TYR A 84 -16.62 2.49 5.05
CA TYR A 84 -17.11 1.50 5.99
C TYR A 84 -18.59 1.15 5.72
N LEU A 85 -19.45 2.14 5.50
CA LEU A 85 -20.86 1.92 5.15
C LEU A 85 -20.98 1.08 3.85
N PHE A 86 -20.17 1.37 2.85
CA PHE A 86 -20.14 0.59 1.61
C PHE A 86 -19.72 -0.87 1.88
N LEU A 87 -18.66 -1.10 2.65
CA LEU A 87 -18.23 -2.45 3.04
C LEU A 87 -19.29 -3.16 3.88
N HIS A 88 -19.97 -2.43 4.77
CA HIS A 88 -21.03 -3.01 5.61
C HIS A 88 -22.26 -3.45 4.79
N ILE A 89 -22.65 -2.70 3.77
CA ILE A 89 -23.73 -3.08 2.85
C ILE A 89 -23.38 -4.35 2.07
N ILE A 90 -22.11 -4.51 1.67
CA ILE A 90 -21.69 -5.63 0.83
C ILE A 90 -21.43 -6.90 1.64
N SER A 91 -20.78 -6.80 2.79
CA SER A 91 -20.25 -7.97 3.52
C SER A 91 -20.51 -7.95 5.02
N ALA A 92 -21.04 -6.84 5.58
CA ALA A 92 -21.32 -6.68 7.01
C ALA A 92 -20.20 -7.25 7.92
N PRO A 93 -18.94 -6.77 7.79
CA PRO A 93 -17.79 -7.40 8.42
C PRO A 93 -17.84 -7.40 9.95
N PHE A 94 -18.48 -6.40 10.54
CA PHE A 94 -18.65 -6.24 11.99
C PHE A 94 -20.04 -5.68 12.32
N HIS A 95 -20.62 -6.16 13.41
CA HIS A 95 -22.00 -5.77 13.81
C HIS A 95 -22.04 -4.98 15.11
N ASN A 96 -21.02 -5.14 15.95
CA ASN A 96 -20.96 -4.45 17.25
C ASN A 96 -20.49 -3.00 17.03
N LEU A 97 -21.25 -2.04 17.57
CA LEU A 97 -20.96 -0.61 17.45
C LEU A 97 -19.57 -0.26 18.00
N PHE A 98 -19.13 -0.92 19.07
CA PHE A 98 -17.80 -0.70 19.63
C PHE A 98 -16.68 -1.14 18.68
N GLU A 99 -16.83 -2.29 18.03
CA GLU A 99 -15.87 -2.80 17.02
C GLU A 99 -15.81 -1.84 15.82
N ILE A 100 -16.97 -1.43 15.32
CA ILE A 100 -17.09 -0.48 14.20
C ILE A 100 -16.39 0.84 14.54
N ALA A 101 -16.69 1.43 15.69
CA ALA A 101 -16.09 2.67 16.14
C ALA A 101 -14.56 2.54 16.29
N SER A 102 -14.09 1.42 16.82
CA SER A 102 -12.66 1.13 17.00
C SER A 102 -11.92 1.05 15.66
N ILE A 103 -12.46 0.34 14.67
CA ILE A 103 -11.88 0.23 13.33
C ILE A 103 -11.88 1.59 12.62
N LEU A 104 -12.96 2.36 12.72
CA LEU A 104 -13.04 3.68 12.13
C LEU A 104 -12.03 4.65 12.76
N LEU A 105 -11.93 4.71 14.08
CA LEU A 105 -10.96 5.55 14.78
C LEU A 105 -9.52 5.16 14.40
N TYR A 106 -9.21 3.86 14.43
CA TYR A 106 -7.91 3.36 13.98
C TYR A 106 -7.61 3.81 12.55
N SER A 107 -8.54 3.59 11.62
CA SER A 107 -8.37 3.91 10.21
C SER A 107 -8.19 5.41 9.96
N VAL A 108 -8.97 6.25 10.63
CA VAL A 108 -8.87 7.72 10.51
C VAL A 108 -7.52 8.21 11.01
N PHE A 109 -7.08 7.81 12.22
CA PHE A 109 -5.79 8.25 12.75
C PHE A 109 -4.62 7.77 11.89
N ILE A 110 -4.65 6.52 11.41
CA ILE A 110 -3.60 5.99 10.53
C ILE A 110 -3.60 6.71 9.18
N SER A 111 -4.76 7.00 8.58
CA SER A 111 -4.85 7.75 7.32
C SER A 111 -4.25 9.15 7.43
N ILE A 112 -4.66 9.88 8.48
CA ILE A 112 -4.18 11.24 8.72
C ILE A 112 -2.66 11.22 8.95
N ALA A 113 -2.20 10.34 9.84
CA ALA A 113 -0.78 10.21 10.12
C ALA A 113 0.01 9.77 8.88
N GLY A 114 -0.52 8.86 8.07
CA GLY A 114 0.08 8.43 6.80
C GLY A 114 0.27 9.57 5.80
N ILE A 115 -0.70 10.48 5.68
CA ILE A 115 -0.61 11.68 4.83
C ILE A 115 0.57 12.56 5.27
N PHE A 116 0.75 12.77 6.57
CA PHE A 116 1.86 13.56 7.10
C PHE A 116 3.22 12.88 6.96
N VAL A 117 3.30 11.59 7.26
CA VAL A 117 4.54 10.82 7.09
C VAL A 117 4.99 10.89 5.64
N PHE A 118 4.07 10.79 4.70
CA PHE A 118 4.35 10.94 3.28
C PHE A 118 4.84 12.35 2.92
N HIS A 119 4.22 13.39 3.51
CA HIS A 119 4.67 14.77 3.33
C HIS A 119 6.10 14.97 3.81
N LEU A 120 6.51 14.36 4.93
CA LEU A 120 7.90 14.40 5.42
C LEU A 120 8.88 13.80 4.42
N LEU A 121 8.50 12.70 3.77
CA LEU A 121 9.31 12.08 2.72
C LEU A 121 9.54 13.03 1.54
N PHE A 122 8.47 13.69 1.06
CA PHE A 122 8.53 14.66 -0.04
C PHE A 122 9.28 15.95 0.31
N SER A 123 9.19 16.40 1.55
CA SER A 123 9.94 17.57 2.04
C SER A 123 11.41 17.27 2.36
N GLY A 124 11.91 16.08 2.03
CA GLY A 124 13.31 15.69 2.25
C GLY A 124 13.66 15.34 3.71
N ARG A 125 12.68 15.32 4.62
CA ARG A 125 12.85 14.99 6.05
C ARG A 125 12.92 13.48 6.29
N TYR A 126 13.84 12.79 5.62
CA TYR A 126 13.96 11.33 5.65
C TYR A 126 14.15 10.73 7.05
N LYS A 127 14.87 11.42 7.94
CA LYS A 127 15.10 10.94 9.31
C LYS A 127 13.79 10.87 10.09
N ASP A 128 12.97 11.93 9.98
CA ASP A 128 11.68 11.99 10.67
C ASP A 128 10.71 10.95 10.09
N TYR A 129 10.71 10.77 8.76
CA TYR A 129 9.95 9.70 8.10
C TYR A 129 10.32 8.31 8.64
N VAL A 130 11.62 7.98 8.67
CA VAL A 130 12.11 6.69 9.16
C VAL A 130 11.75 6.50 10.63
N LEU A 131 11.98 7.51 11.46
CA LEU A 131 11.68 7.45 12.90
C LEU A 131 10.20 7.19 13.16
N LEU A 132 9.30 7.92 12.47
CA LEU A 132 7.87 7.75 12.65
C LEU A 132 7.36 6.40 12.13
N THR A 133 7.94 5.88 11.03
CA THR A 133 7.59 4.57 10.52
C THR A 133 8.07 3.45 11.44
N LEU A 134 9.26 3.57 12.04
CA LEU A 134 9.74 2.63 13.05
C LEU A 134 8.89 2.70 14.32
N LEU A 135 8.54 3.89 14.77
CA LEU A 135 7.64 4.09 15.91
C LEU A 135 6.27 3.43 15.67
N TYR A 136 5.72 3.56 14.46
CA TYR A 136 4.50 2.84 14.07
C TYR A 136 4.64 1.34 14.27
N SER A 137 5.73 0.75 13.78
CA SER A 137 5.97 -0.70 13.91
C SER A 137 6.14 -1.13 15.36
N VAL A 138 6.90 -0.37 16.15
CA VAL A 138 7.11 -0.65 17.57
C VAL A 138 5.80 -0.57 18.35
N LEU A 139 5.00 0.48 18.14
CA LEU A 139 3.70 0.62 18.81
C LEU A 139 2.75 -0.52 18.45
N HIS A 140 2.74 -0.98 17.20
CA HIS A 140 1.91 -2.12 16.81
C HIS A 140 2.40 -3.44 17.39
N LEU A 141 3.72 -3.61 17.59
CA LEU A 141 4.24 -4.78 18.29
C LEU A 141 3.77 -4.86 19.75
N LEU A 142 3.42 -3.74 20.38
CA LEU A 142 2.85 -3.72 21.74
C LEU A 142 1.44 -4.36 21.80
N ILE A 143 0.78 -4.58 20.67
CA ILE A 143 -0.51 -5.31 20.61
C ILE A 143 -0.30 -6.72 21.13
N ILE A 144 0.82 -7.38 20.77
CA ILE A 144 1.12 -8.76 21.19
C ILE A 144 1.12 -8.89 22.73
N PRO A 145 1.98 -8.19 23.48
CA PRO A 145 1.95 -8.30 24.93
C PRO A 145 0.66 -7.77 25.56
N ALA A 146 -0.01 -6.78 24.98
CA ALA A 146 -1.27 -6.26 25.49
C ALA A 146 -2.38 -7.33 25.42
N ILE A 147 -2.48 -8.08 24.34
CA ILE A 147 -3.46 -9.17 24.22
C ILE A 147 -3.06 -10.37 25.09
N LEU A 148 -1.81 -10.84 25.00
CA LEU A 148 -1.37 -12.07 25.64
C LEU A 148 -1.29 -11.95 27.17
N PHE A 149 -0.73 -10.87 27.70
CA PHE A 149 -0.46 -10.71 29.13
C PHE A 149 -1.50 -9.85 29.85
N LEU A 150 -1.96 -8.76 29.21
CA LEU A 150 -2.91 -7.84 29.84
C LEU A 150 -4.36 -8.17 29.52
N LYS A 151 -4.61 -9.14 28.62
CA LYS A 151 -5.95 -9.55 28.16
C LYS A 151 -6.80 -8.38 27.63
N VAL A 152 -6.15 -7.38 27.04
CA VAL A 152 -6.83 -6.24 26.42
C VAL A 152 -7.39 -6.67 25.07
N SER A 153 -8.64 -6.30 24.78
CA SER A 153 -9.27 -6.57 23.49
C SER A 153 -8.53 -5.86 22.34
N LEU A 154 -8.42 -6.53 21.20
CA LEU A 154 -7.88 -5.97 19.97
C LEU A 154 -8.56 -4.64 19.59
N PHE A 155 -9.88 -4.56 19.73
CA PHE A 155 -10.67 -3.37 19.43
C PHE A 155 -10.43 -2.21 20.40
N THR A 156 -9.88 -2.47 21.58
CA THR A 156 -9.48 -1.41 22.52
C THR A 156 -8.07 -0.90 22.20
N ILE A 157 -7.13 -1.81 21.91
CA ILE A 157 -5.73 -1.44 21.78
C ILE A 157 -5.42 -0.73 20.45
N LEU A 158 -6.10 -1.09 19.36
CA LEU A 158 -5.83 -0.50 18.04
C LEU A 158 -6.05 1.02 17.98
N PRO A 159 -7.21 1.58 18.39
CA PRO A 159 -7.41 3.03 18.39
C PRO A 159 -6.47 3.75 19.36
N VAL A 160 -6.11 3.13 20.50
CA VAL A 160 -5.15 3.72 21.44
C VAL A 160 -3.77 3.84 20.81
N ILE A 161 -3.28 2.79 20.16
CA ILE A 161 -1.97 2.79 19.48
C ILE A 161 -1.92 3.80 18.34
N SER A 162 -2.97 3.84 17.53
CA SER A 162 -3.04 4.80 16.42
C SER A 162 -3.09 6.25 16.91
N LEU A 163 -3.82 6.52 17.98
CA LEU A 163 -3.87 7.83 18.63
C LEU A 163 -2.50 8.20 19.22
N LEU A 164 -1.83 7.28 19.92
CA LEU A 164 -0.49 7.50 20.46
C LEU A 164 0.51 7.83 19.36
N TRP A 165 0.50 7.07 18.27
CA TRP A 165 1.35 7.35 17.13
C TRP A 165 1.09 8.74 16.55
N PHE A 166 -0.19 9.10 16.39
CA PHE A 166 -0.61 10.42 15.92
C PHE A 166 -0.12 11.53 16.86
N LEU A 167 -0.36 11.40 18.17
CA LEU A 167 0.02 12.43 19.16
C LEU A 167 1.54 12.61 19.31
N ILE A 168 2.31 11.53 19.27
CA ILE A 168 3.76 11.59 19.35
C ILE A 168 4.37 12.14 18.07
N GLY A 169 3.82 11.73 16.92
CA GLY A 169 4.37 12.08 15.61
C GLY A 169 4.07 13.50 15.14
N PHE A 170 2.94 14.08 15.55
CA PHE A 170 2.35 15.23 14.86
C PHE A 170 1.97 16.47 15.68
N PRO A 171 2.45 16.71 16.93
CA PRO A 171 2.02 17.87 17.73
C PRO A 171 2.35 19.21 17.06
N LYS A 172 3.36 19.24 16.16
CA LYS A 172 3.79 20.46 15.43
C LYS A 172 2.90 20.80 14.22
N TYR A 173 2.09 19.86 13.74
CA TYR A 173 1.29 20.01 12.51
C TYR A 173 -0.18 20.35 12.78
N ILE A 174 -0.60 20.35 14.05
CA ILE A 174 -1.93 20.79 14.46
C ILE A 174 -1.91 22.33 14.53
N LYS A 175 -1.72 23.00 13.39
CA LYS A 175 -1.93 24.43 13.31
C LYS A 175 -3.44 24.71 13.31
N LYS A 176 -3.84 25.73 14.08
CA LYS A 176 -5.19 26.32 14.00
C LYS A 176 -5.27 27.15 12.72
N ASP A 177 -5.40 26.49 11.58
CA ASP A 177 -5.62 27.18 10.32
C ASP A 177 -7.13 27.40 10.15
N ASN A 178 -7.52 28.58 9.70
CA ASN A 178 -8.89 28.83 9.31
C ASN A 178 -9.23 27.96 8.10
N PRO A 179 -10.33 27.22 8.11
CA PRO A 179 -10.72 26.37 7.00
C PRO A 179 -10.96 27.23 5.75
N SER A 180 -10.16 27.00 4.69
CA SER A 180 -10.36 27.65 3.40
C SER A 180 -10.86 26.63 2.41
N PHE A 181 -12.09 26.84 1.91
CA PHE A 181 -12.70 26.00 0.87
C PHE A 181 -12.27 26.37 -0.54
N LYS A 182 -11.46 27.41 -0.71
CA LYS A 182 -11.12 27.99 -2.02
C LYS A 182 -10.55 26.96 -3.02
N HIS A 183 -9.76 26.01 -2.55
CA HIS A 183 -9.10 25.01 -3.39
C HIS A 183 -9.61 23.57 -3.14
N PHE A 184 -10.73 23.42 -2.46
CA PHE A 184 -11.24 22.12 -2.03
C PHE A 184 -11.54 21.17 -3.22
N ALA A 185 -12.25 21.67 -4.23
CA ALA A 185 -12.57 20.87 -5.42
C ALA A 185 -11.31 20.45 -6.19
N GLU A 186 -10.32 21.35 -6.30
CA GLU A 186 -9.05 21.06 -6.94
C GLU A 186 -8.25 20.03 -6.14
N PHE A 187 -8.23 20.15 -4.84
CA PHE A 187 -7.61 19.19 -3.93
C PHE A 187 -8.17 17.77 -4.11
N TYR A 188 -9.50 17.63 -4.13
CA TYR A 188 -10.14 16.33 -4.41
C TYR A 188 -9.82 15.81 -5.81
N LYS A 189 -9.85 16.67 -6.82
CA LYS A 189 -9.52 16.28 -8.20
C LYS A 189 -8.09 15.74 -8.31
N VAL A 190 -7.13 16.41 -7.69
CA VAL A 190 -5.73 15.96 -7.64
C VAL A 190 -5.61 14.66 -6.84
N GLY A 191 -6.27 14.59 -5.68
CA GLY A 191 -6.27 13.40 -4.84
C GLY A 191 -6.83 12.17 -5.55
N ILE A 192 -8.02 12.27 -6.13
CA ILE A 192 -8.64 11.15 -6.87
C ILE A 192 -7.77 10.71 -8.05
N SER A 193 -7.24 11.66 -8.83
CA SER A 193 -6.34 11.33 -9.95
C SER A 193 -5.09 10.59 -9.46
N ALA A 194 -4.48 11.06 -8.38
CA ALA A 194 -3.32 10.41 -7.77
C ALA A 194 -3.68 9.03 -7.21
N PHE A 195 -4.85 8.89 -6.58
CA PHE A 195 -5.37 7.61 -6.08
C PHE A 195 -5.51 6.60 -7.22
N VAL A 196 -6.20 6.96 -8.29
CA VAL A 196 -6.42 6.05 -9.43
C VAL A 196 -5.11 5.55 -10.03
N ILE A 197 -4.12 6.42 -10.20
CA ILE A 197 -2.84 6.05 -10.83
C ILE A 197 -1.96 5.22 -9.92
N ASN A 198 -1.89 5.58 -8.63
CA ASN A 198 -0.89 5.01 -7.71
C ASN A 198 -1.45 3.90 -6.81
N SER A 199 -2.75 3.97 -6.49
CA SER A 199 -3.38 3.05 -5.53
C SER A 199 -4.13 1.88 -6.19
N ALA A 200 -4.24 1.86 -7.53
CA ALA A 200 -4.96 0.80 -8.24
C ALA A 200 -4.45 -0.61 -7.89
N VAL A 201 -3.13 -0.79 -7.79
CA VAL A 201 -2.53 -2.08 -7.40
C VAL A 201 -2.71 -2.35 -5.91
N SER A 202 -2.55 -1.32 -5.07
CA SER A 202 -2.77 -1.45 -3.63
C SER A 202 -4.21 -1.84 -3.31
N LEU A 203 -5.17 -1.39 -4.12
CA LEU A 203 -6.57 -1.80 -4.01
C LEU A 203 -6.72 -3.32 -4.22
N ALA A 204 -6.14 -3.86 -5.29
CA ALA A 204 -6.21 -5.30 -5.55
C ALA A 204 -5.59 -6.10 -4.40
N LEU A 205 -4.41 -5.65 -3.94
CA LEU A 205 -3.66 -6.30 -2.87
C LEU A 205 -4.31 -6.17 -1.48
N ALA A 206 -5.19 -5.21 -1.26
CA ALA A 206 -5.96 -5.10 -0.03
C ALA A 206 -7.29 -5.86 -0.13
N ALA A 207 -7.96 -5.79 -1.29
CA ALA A 207 -9.26 -6.42 -1.52
C ALA A 207 -9.17 -7.95 -1.48
N ASP A 208 -8.13 -8.57 -2.07
CA ASP A 208 -7.96 -10.02 -2.04
C ASP A 208 -7.80 -10.55 -0.60
N LYS A 209 -7.04 -9.85 0.24
CA LYS A 209 -6.85 -10.24 1.63
C LYS A 209 -8.07 -10.00 2.48
N TYR A 210 -8.75 -8.86 2.28
CA TYR A 210 -10.04 -8.62 2.90
C TYR A 210 -11.00 -9.78 2.59
N PHE A 211 -11.10 -10.14 1.31
CA PHE A 211 -11.98 -11.21 0.86
C PHE A 211 -11.61 -12.57 1.47
N VAL A 212 -10.33 -12.94 1.43
CA VAL A 212 -9.88 -14.23 1.95
C VAL A 212 -10.15 -14.35 3.45
N ASN A 213 -9.88 -13.31 4.23
CA ASN A 213 -10.05 -13.35 5.69
C ASN A 213 -11.51 -13.31 6.15
N HIS A 214 -12.45 -12.89 5.29
CA HIS A 214 -13.88 -12.84 5.64
C HIS A 214 -14.71 -14.01 5.07
N PHE A 215 -14.27 -14.63 3.98
CA PHE A 215 -15.10 -15.56 3.24
C PHE A 215 -14.49 -16.97 3.09
N PHE A 216 -13.23 -17.17 3.43
CA PHE A 216 -12.61 -18.49 3.41
C PHE A 216 -12.46 -19.07 4.82
N ASN A 217 -12.20 -20.39 4.87
CA ASN A 217 -11.93 -21.04 6.15
C ASN A 217 -10.60 -20.55 6.75
N LEU A 218 -10.46 -20.76 8.04
CA LEU A 218 -9.37 -20.29 8.88
C LEU A 218 -7.98 -20.66 8.34
N ASP A 219 -7.82 -21.91 7.91
CA ASP A 219 -6.54 -22.42 7.42
C ASP A 219 -6.08 -21.72 6.15
N VAL A 220 -7.01 -21.52 5.19
CA VAL A 220 -6.72 -20.81 3.94
C VAL A 220 -6.46 -19.34 4.22
N ALA A 221 -7.29 -18.70 5.04
CA ALA A 221 -7.19 -17.27 5.34
C ALA A 221 -5.84 -16.92 6.00
N ASN A 222 -5.48 -17.65 7.04
CA ASN A 222 -4.22 -17.45 7.75
C ASN A 222 -3.00 -17.75 6.88
N SER A 223 -3.06 -18.87 6.13
CA SER A 223 -1.96 -19.25 5.23
C SER A 223 -1.76 -18.27 4.09
N TYR A 224 -2.87 -17.74 3.52
CA TYR A 224 -2.83 -16.73 2.47
C TYR A 224 -2.19 -15.43 2.96
N THR A 225 -2.61 -14.95 4.12
CA THR A 225 -2.10 -13.71 4.70
C THR A 225 -0.63 -13.84 5.09
N PHE A 226 -0.24 -14.98 5.65
CA PHE A 226 1.16 -15.26 6.00
C PHE A 226 2.05 -15.36 4.75
N ALA A 227 1.62 -16.10 3.72
CA ALA A 227 2.35 -16.20 2.45
C ALA A 227 2.52 -14.81 1.79
N TRP A 228 1.49 -13.96 1.86
CA TRP A 228 1.61 -12.58 1.42
C TRP A 228 2.64 -11.80 2.23
N GLY A 229 2.64 -11.93 3.53
CA GLY A 229 3.65 -11.30 4.40
C GLY A 229 5.08 -11.67 3.99
N LEU A 230 5.31 -12.95 3.67
CA LEU A 230 6.60 -13.45 3.19
C LEU A 230 6.96 -12.92 1.79
N THR A 231 5.98 -12.71 0.90
CA THR A 231 6.23 -12.22 -0.47
C THR A 231 6.29 -10.70 -0.58
N ALA A 232 5.76 -9.97 0.40
CA ALA A 232 5.74 -8.51 0.38
C ALA A 232 7.12 -7.85 0.17
N PRO A 233 8.26 -8.37 0.68
CA PRO A 233 9.57 -7.82 0.38
C PRO A 233 9.90 -7.78 -1.12
N ILE A 234 9.36 -8.68 -1.94
CA ILE A 234 9.53 -8.63 -3.42
C ILE A 234 9.01 -7.28 -3.96
N PHE A 235 7.83 -6.85 -3.49
CA PHE A 235 7.25 -5.58 -3.89
C PHE A 235 8.12 -4.38 -3.46
N TYR A 236 8.68 -4.43 -2.25
CA TYR A 236 9.55 -3.36 -1.75
C TYR A 236 10.89 -3.27 -2.45
N ILE A 237 11.45 -4.39 -2.94
CA ILE A 237 12.60 -4.37 -3.85
C ILE A 237 12.27 -3.48 -5.05
N GLY A 238 11.09 -3.62 -5.64
CA GLY A 238 10.65 -2.79 -6.74
C GLY A 238 10.55 -1.30 -6.37
N VAL A 239 9.96 -0.96 -5.24
CA VAL A 239 9.86 0.43 -4.75
C VAL A 239 11.24 1.06 -4.55
N ILE A 240 12.18 0.32 -3.97
CA ILE A 240 13.55 0.79 -3.77
C ILE A 240 14.25 1.05 -5.10
N ILE A 241 14.08 0.15 -6.08
CA ILE A 241 14.65 0.31 -7.43
C ILE A 241 14.05 1.52 -8.13
N GLU A 242 12.74 1.70 -8.06
CA GLU A 242 12.07 2.87 -8.63
C GLU A 242 12.63 4.17 -8.06
N GLN A 243 12.74 4.27 -6.74
CA GLN A 243 13.33 5.44 -6.07
C GLN A 243 14.79 5.68 -6.47
N PHE A 244 15.57 4.60 -6.61
CA PHE A 244 16.95 4.67 -7.11
C PHE A 244 16.99 5.25 -8.53
N LEU A 245 16.16 4.75 -9.44
CA LEU A 245 16.08 5.22 -10.82
C LEU A 245 15.63 6.69 -10.93
N PHE A 246 14.75 7.13 -10.02
CA PHE A 246 14.36 8.53 -9.94
C PHE A 246 15.50 9.46 -9.48
N SER A 247 16.38 8.97 -8.62
CA SER A 247 17.47 9.76 -8.07
C SER A 247 18.64 9.97 -9.06
N GLU A 248 18.70 9.23 -10.17
CA GLU A 248 19.74 9.38 -11.19
C GLU A 248 19.52 10.69 -11.98
N ALA A 249 20.51 11.57 -11.95
CA ALA A 249 20.51 12.80 -12.76
C ALA A 249 20.74 12.44 -14.25
N ASN A 250 19.77 12.78 -15.10
CA ASN A 250 19.84 12.71 -16.57
C ASN A 250 20.29 11.39 -17.24
N PRO A 251 19.85 10.19 -16.83
CA PRO A 251 20.10 9.00 -17.63
C PRO A 251 19.22 9.02 -18.89
N SER A 252 19.72 8.47 -19.99
CA SER A 252 18.86 8.24 -21.15
C SER A 252 17.70 7.32 -20.77
N LYS A 253 16.51 7.57 -21.33
CA LYS A 253 15.28 6.81 -21.03
C LYS A 253 15.48 5.28 -21.16
N LEU A 254 16.22 4.86 -22.19
CA LEU A 254 16.51 3.45 -22.43
C LEU A 254 17.43 2.84 -21.36
N ASN A 255 18.38 3.61 -20.84
CA ASN A 255 19.27 3.16 -19.78
C ASN A 255 18.54 2.97 -18.45
N ILE A 256 17.54 3.81 -18.14
CA ILE A 256 16.68 3.64 -16.96
C ILE A 256 15.97 2.29 -17.03
N LEU A 257 15.30 2.00 -18.14
CA LEU A 257 14.56 0.77 -18.34
C LEU A 257 15.48 -0.47 -18.25
N LYS A 258 16.61 -0.46 -18.98
CA LYS A 258 17.58 -1.57 -18.99
C LYS A 258 18.15 -1.85 -17.58
N ARG A 259 18.62 -0.81 -16.89
CA ARG A 259 19.19 -0.95 -15.53
C ARG A 259 18.12 -1.40 -14.54
N GLY A 260 16.92 -0.80 -14.61
CA GLY A 260 15.79 -1.19 -13.77
C GLY A 260 15.43 -2.65 -13.94
N LEU A 261 15.32 -3.15 -15.17
CA LEU A 261 15.04 -4.55 -15.47
C LEU A 261 16.12 -5.49 -14.91
N ILE A 262 17.41 -5.17 -15.12
CA ILE A 262 18.51 -5.99 -14.61
C ILE A 262 18.49 -6.05 -13.08
N LEU A 263 18.40 -4.90 -12.41
CA LEU A 263 18.38 -4.84 -10.93
C LEU A 263 17.18 -5.55 -10.35
N SER A 264 15.97 -5.30 -10.89
CA SER A 264 14.75 -5.95 -10.41
C SER A 264 14.84 -7.45 -10.59
N THR A 265 15.23 -7.94 -11.78
CA THR A 265 15.34 -9.37 -12.03
C THR A 265 16.31 -10.03 -11.06
N THR A 266 17.53 -9.46 -10.92
CA THR A 266 18.56 -10.03 -10.06
C THR A 266 18.09 -10.12 -8.60
N LEU A 267 17.60 -9.02 -8.02
CA LEU A 267 17.22 -9.00 -6.60
C LEU A 267 15.97 -9.83 -6.33
N VAL A 268 14.98 -9.76 -7.21
CA VAL A 268 13.75 -10.55 -7.09
C VAL A 268 14.02 -12.04 -7.20
N VAL A 269 14.85 -12.48 -8.15
CA VAL A 269 15.19 -13.90 -8.31
C VAL A 269 15.95 -14.41 -7.08
N ILE A 270 16.98 -13.68 -6.63
CA ILE A 270 17.73 -14.08 -5.42
C ILE A 270 16.77 -14.23 -4.21
N TYR A 271 15.92 -13.25 -3.96
CA TYR A 271 14.98 -13.30 -2.84
C TYR A 271 13.98 -14.46 -2.99
N SER A 272 13.38 -14.62 -4.17
CA SER A 272 12.38 -15.65 -4.45
C SER A 272 12.93 -17.07 -4.30
N VAL A 273 14.12 -17.33 -4.84
CA VAL A 273 14.79 -18.63 -4.69
C VAL A 273 15.13 -18.89 -3.24
N THR A 274 15.70 -17.90 -2.52
CA THR A 274 16.01 -18.04 -1.10
C THR A 274 14.75 -18.37 -0.29
N LEU A 275 13.66 -17.66 -0.54
CA LEU A 275 12.40 -17.87 0.18
C LEU A 275 11.81 -19.26 -0.08
N LEU A 276 11.79 -19.72 -1.34
CA LEU A 276 11.30 -21.06 -1.69
C LEU A 276 12.16 -22.16 -1.07
N VAL A 277 13.49 -21.99 -1.05
CA VAL A 277 14.40 -22.92 -0.41
C VAL A 277 14.15 -22.96 1.10
N VAL A 278 14.06 -21.81 1.77
CA VAL A 278 13.85 -21.77 3.21
C VAL A 278 12.52 -22.41 3.60
N VAL A 279 11.42 -22.03 2.96
CA VAL A 279 10.08 -22.54 3.30
C VAL A 279 9.93 -24.01 2.89
N GLY A 280 10.50 -24.41 1.76
CA GLY A 280 10.39 -25.79 1.25
C GLY A 280 11.22 -26.81 2.05
N PHE A 281 12.44 -26.42 2.47
CA PHE A 281 13.31 -27.34 3.22
C PHE A 281 13.12 -27.27 4.73
N PHE A 282 12.56 -26.17 5.26
CA PHE A 282 12.38 -25.96 6.70
C PHE A 282 10.92 -25.63 7.05
N PRO A 283 9.95 -26.51 6.71
CA PRO A 283 8.53 -26.26 7.02
C PRO A 283 8.26 -26.13 8.53
N GLY A 284 9.12 -26.68 9.38
CA GLY A 284 9.05 -26.52 10.83
C GLY A 284 9.34 -25.10 11.35
N LEU A 285 9.79 -24.19 10.47
CA LEU A 285 9.89 -22.77 10.81
C LEU A 285 8.56 -22.02 10.65
N LEU A 286 7.54 -22.64 10.05
CA LEU A 286 6.23 -22.00 9.92
C LEU A 286 5.50 -21.98 11.27
N PRO A 287 4.76 -20.89 11.58
CA PRO A 287 4.00 -20.80 12.82
C PRO A 287 2.85 -21.79 12.85
N SER A 288 2.43 -22.20 14.05
CA SER A 288 1.32 -23.15 14.26
C SER A 288 -0.05 -22.58 13.83
N SER A 289 -0.17 -21.27 13.71
CA SER A 289 -1.39 -20.60 13.28
C SER A 289 -1.70 -20.73 11.77
N VAL A 290 -0.79 -21.36 11.00
CA VAL A 290 -0.95 -21.52 9.53
C VAL A 290 -0.77 -22.98 9.11
N ASN A 291 -1.40 -23.36 8.00
CA ASN A 291 -1.26 -24.69 7.40
C ASN A 291 -0.12 -24.68 6.37
N SER A 292 0.92 -25.48 6.62
CA SER A 292 2.13 -25.53 5.79
C SER A 292 1.85 -25.89 4.32
N GLY A 293 0.92 -26.81 4.07
CA GLY A 293 0.55 -27.21 2.70
C GLY A 293 -0.08 -26.08 1.91
N TYR A 294 -0.96 -25.30 2.52
CA TYR A 294 -1.54 -24.11 1.88
C TYR A 294 -0.49 -23.01 1.70
N VAL A 295 0.37 -22.77 2.72
CA VAL A 295 1.43 -21.73 2.62
C VAL A 295 2.33 -21.99 1.42
N ILE A 296 2.84 -23.21 1.22
CA ILE A 296 3.77 -23.53 0.13
C ILE A 296 3.12 -23.29 -1.24
N ASN A 297 1.89 -23.79 -1.43
CA ASN A 297 1.15 -23.64 -2.70
C ASN A 297 0.84 -22.18 -3.02
N ILE A 298 0.33 -21.43 -2.03
CA ILE A 298 -0.01 -20.00 -2.18
C ILE A 298 1.26 -19.19 -2.42
N LEU A 299 2.32 -19.48 -1.68
CA LEU A 299 3.62 -18.81 -1.78
C LEU A 299 4.21 -18.92 -3.19
N ALA A 300 4.22 -20.13 -3.78
CA ALA A 300 4.74 -20.34 -5.12
C ALA A 300 3.99 -19.50 -6.16
N LEU A 301 2.65 -19.47 -6.08
CA LEU A 301 1.81 -18.67 -6.97
C LEU A 301 2.04 -17.16 -6.76
N MET A 302 2.12 -16.72 -5.50
CA MET A 302 2.38 -15.31 -5.19
C MET A 302 3.77 -14.87 -5.65
N ILE A 303 4.81 -15.68 -5.43
CA ILE A 303 6.16 -15.38 -5.91
C ILE A 303 6.16 -15.21 -7.41
N ALA A 304 5.53 -16.11 -8.17
CA ALA A 304 5.47 -16.01 -9.63
C ALA A 304 4.80 -14.69 -10.07
N GLY A 305 3.63 -14.38 -9.52
CA GLY A 305 2.90 -13.15 -9.85
C GLY A 305 3.63 -11.88 -9.43
N TYR A 306 4.11 -11.79 -8.17
CA TYR A 306 4.83 -10.61 -7.67
C TYR A 306 6.16 -10.40 -8.40
N SER A 307 6.92 -11.48 -8.65
CA SER A 307 8.18 -11.37 -9.37
C SER A 307 7.99 -10.79 -10.76
N PHE A 308 7.03 -11.33 -11.51
CA PHE A 308 6.72 -10.81 -12.84
C PHE A 308 6.28 -9.34 -12.78
N TYR A 309 5.35 -9.01 -11.88
CA TYR A 309 4.87 -7.64 -11.72
C TYR A 309 6.00 -6.67 -11.37
N VAL A 310 6.82 -6.99 -10.37
CA VAL A 310 7.88 -6.11 -9.86
C VAL A 310 8.98 -5.88 -10.90
N ILE A 311 9.38 -6.93 -11.61
CA ILE A 311 10.39 -6.85 -12.65
C ILE A 311 10.01 -5.84 -13.73
N PHE A 312 8.76 -5.80 -14.14
CA PHE A 312 8.32 -4.94 -15.24
C PHE A 312 7.72 -3.61 -14.77
N HIS A 313 6.92 -3.63 -13.70
CA HIS A 313 6.14 -2.45 -13.28
C HIS A 313 7.02 -1.26 -12.88
N PHE A 314 7.98 -1.46 -11.99
CA PHE A 314 8.75 -0.35 -11.43
C PHE A 314 9.70 0.31 -12.43
N PRO A 315 10.44 -0.43 -13.28
CA PRO A 315 11.20 0.19 -14.36
C PRO A 315 10.34 0.94 -15.37
N VAL A 316 9.18 0.38 -15.74
CA VAL A 316 8.20 1.04 -16.64
C VAL A 316 7.65 2.29 -15.98
N ASN A 317 7.32 2.24 -14.70
CA ASN A 317 6.82 3.37 -13.95
C ASN A 317 7.85 4.51 -13.87
N ALA A 318 9.11 4.17 -13.54
CA ALA A 318 10.21 5.14 -13.53
C ALA A 318 10.43 5.80 -14.91
N TYR A 319 10.35 5.02 -15.98
CA TYR A 319 10.43 5.51 -17.35
C TYR A 319 9.27 6.49 -17.66
N LEU A 320 8.04 6.09 -17.35
CA LEU A 320 6.84 6.88 -17.62
C LEU A 320 6.85 8.21 -16.87
N PHE A 321 7.19 8.22 -15.59
CA PHE A 321 7.23 9.45 -14.80
C PHE A 321 8.18 10.50 -15.34
N LYS A 322 9.28 10.08 -15.99
CA LYS A 322 10.23 10.99 -16.64
C LYS A 322 9.82 11.43 -18.05
N SER A 323 8.79 10.84 -18.64
CA SER A 323 8.41 11.05 -20.05
C SER A 323 6.96 11.47 -20.28
N LEU A 324 6.12 11.48 -19.25
CA LEU A 324 4.69 11.69 -19.39
C LEU A 324 4.32 13.17 -19.35
N GLY A 325 3.73 13.65 -20.45
CA GLY A 325 2.94 14.87 -20.46
C GLY A 325 1.55 14.68 -19.83
N THR A 326 0.89 15.81 -19.53
CA THR A 326 -0.41 15.86 -18.84
C THR A 326 -1.51 15.07 -19.53
N GLU A 327 -1.53 15.04 -20.87
CA GLU A 327 -2.54 14.31 -21.65
C GLU A 327 -2.42 12.79 -21.49
N LYS A 328 -1.20 12.25 -21.50
CA LYS A 328 -0.99 10.82 -21.24
C LYS A 328 -1.38 10.43 -19.82
N GLN A 329 -1.15 11.31 -18.83
CA GLN A 329 -1.61 11.07 -17.46
C GLN A 329 -3.13 10.97 -17.39
N LYS A 330 -3.87 11.84 -18.07
CA LYS A 330 -5.33 11.78 -18.14
C LYS A 330 -5.81 10.47 -18.78
N THR A 331 -5.18 10.06 -19.88
CA THR A 331 -5.51 8.80 -20.56
C THR A 331 -5.28 7.59 -19.66
N ILE A 332 -4.14 7.52 -18.94
CA ILE A 332 -3.86 6.46 -17.97
C ILE A 332 -4.93 6.45 -16.87
N SER A 333 -5.24 7.63 -16.31
CA SER A 333 -6.23 7.75 -15.24
C SER A 333 -7.61 7.25 -15.68
N LEU A 334 -8.04 7.57 -16.89
CA LEU A 334 -9.32 7.11 -17.44
C LEU A 334 -9.34 5.58 -17.62
N ILE A 335 -8.30 5.02 -18.26
CA ILE A 335 -8.21 3.58 -18.50
C ILE A 335 -8.16 2.84 -17.16
N PHE A 336 -7.38 3.32 -16.21
CA PHE A 336 -7.30 2.71 -14.87
C PHE A 336 -8.62 2.77 -14.13
N SER A 337 -9.36 3.89 -14.22
CA SER A 337 -10.69 4.01 -13.63
C SER A 337 -11.66 2.95 -14.16
N LEU A 338 -11.63 2.68 -15.47
CA LEU A 338 -12.46 1.63 -16.08
C LEU A 338 -12.05 0.23 -15.61
N ILE A 339 -10.75 -0.06 -15.57
CA ILE A 339 -10.23 -1.35 -15.10
C ILE A 339 -10.60 -1.56 -13.62
N ILE A 340 -10.45 -0.52 -12.78
CA ILE A 340 -10.83 -0.56 -11.37
C ILE A 340 -12.33 -0.82 -11.22
N ALA A 341 -13.17 -0.14 -12.00
CA ALA A 341 -14.62 -0.32 -11.93
C ALA A 341 -15.02 -1.78 -12.25
N VAL A 342 -14.45 -2.35 -13.32
CA VAL A 342 -14.68 -3.77 -13.68
C VAL A 342 -14.24 -4.72 -12.56
N PHE A 343 -13.07 -4.47 -11.99
CA PHE A 343 -12.53 -5.27 -10.89
C PHE A 343 -13.40 -5.19 -9.63
N VAL A 344 -13.84 -3.99 -9.24
CA VAL A 344 -14.73 -3.80 -8.09
C VAL A 344 -16.06 -4.52 -8.30
N ILE A 345 -16.67 -4.39 -9.49
CA ILE A 345 -17.91 -5.11 -9.82
C ILE A 345 -17.71 -6.62 -9.71
N LEU A 346 -16.62 -7.16 -10.26
CA LEU A 346 -16.32 -8.59 -10.17
C LEU A 346 -16.19 -9.06 -8.72
N TYR A 347 -15.48 -8.28 -7.87
CA TYR A 347 -15.37 -8.60 -6.45
C TYR A 347 -16.71 -8.54 -5.71
N ILE A 348 -17.57 -7.58 -6.03
CA ILE A 348 -18.92 -7.52 -5.48
C ILE A 348 -19.72 -8.79 -5.85
N LEU A 349 -19.70 -9.22 -7.12
CA LEU A 349 -20.38 -10.43 -7.56
C LEU A 349 -19.87 -11.70 -6.85
N ILE A 350 -18.56 -11.77 -6.59
CA ILE A 350 -17.96 -12.84 -5.81
C ILE A 350 -18.43 -12.78 -4.34
N MET A 351 -18.41 -11.61 -3.72
CA MET A 351 -18.85 -11.41 -2.33
C MET A 351 -20.33 -11.74 -2.12
N GLN A 352 -21.17 -11.48 -3.12
CA GLN A 352 -22.59 -11.82 -3.09
C GLN A 352 -22.88 -13.31 -3.39
N GLY A 353 -21.83 -14.12 -3.58
CA GLY A 353 -21.96 -15.53 -3.90
C GLY A 353 -22.53 -15.85 -5.29
N ILE A 354 -22.63 -14.82 -6.16
CA ILE A 354 -23.09 -15.00 -7.55
C ILE A 354 -22.05 -15.78 -8.36
N ILE A 355 -20.78 -15.56 -8.06
CA ILE A 355 -19.65 -16.28 -8.66
C ILE A 355 -18.94 -17.06 -7.55
N ALA A 356 -19.01 -18.39 -7.60
CA ALA A 356 -18.26 -19.25 -6.69
C ALA A 356 -16.77 -19.25 -7.07
N ILE A 357 -15.91 -19.02 -6.10
CA ILE A 357 -14.46 -18.93 -6.34
C ILE A 357 -13.69 -19.62 -5.21
N ASN A 358 -12.57 -20.29 -5.55
CA ASN A 358 -11.59 -20.75 -4.59
C ASN A 358 -10.39 -19.80 -4.53
N TYR A 359 -9.49 -20.00 -3.57
CA TYR A 359 -8.34 -19.11 -3.36
C TYR A 359 -7.38 -19.04 -4.56
N ILE A 360 -7.27 -20.11 -5.36
CA ILE A 360 -6.43 -20.12 -6.57
C ILE A 360 -7.03 -19.19 -7.63
N TRP A 361 -8.33 -19.32 -7.88
CA TRP A 361 -9.02 -18.43 -8.83
C TRP A 361 -9.05 -16.98 -8.36
N LEU A 362 -9.15 -16.75 -7.05
CA LEU A 362 -9.02 -15.39 -6.51
C LEU A 362 -7.66 -14.79 -6.83
N LEU A 363 -6.57 -15.56 -6.65
CA LEU A 363 -5.24 -15.14 -7.07
C LEU A 363 -5.18 -14.85 -8.57
N VAL A 364 -5.77 -15.72 -9.40
CA VAL A 364 -5.80 -15.50 -10.85
C VAL A 364 -6.56 -14.22 -11.22
N VAL A 365 -7.69 -13.93 -10.58
CA VAL A 365 -8.45 -12.69 -10.78
C VAL A 365 -7.61 -11.48 -10.38
N THR A 366 -7.00 -11.50 -9.19
CA THR A 366 -6.15 -10.41 -8.69
C THR A 366 -4.96 -10.17 -9.62
N TRP A 367 -4.27 -11.21 -10.07
CA TRP A 367 -3.14 -11.08 -10.99
C TRP A 367 -3.55 -10.65 -12.38
N SER A 368 -4.68 -11.13 -12.90
CA SER A 368 -5.21 -10.69 -14.20
C SER A 368 -5.49 -9.19 -14.20
N TYR A 369 -6.07 -8.68 -13.11
CA TYR A 369 -6.26 -7.25 -12.93
C TYR A 369 -4.93 -6.47 -12.91
N ILE A 370 -3.96 -6.91 -12.09
CA ILE A 370 -2.65 -6.25 -11.96
C ILE A 370 -1.91 -6.25 -13.31
N PHE A 371 -1.94 -7.36 -14.04
CA PHE A 371 -1.32 -7.46 -15.37
C PHE A 371 -2.03 -6.61 -16.41
N THR A 372 -3.35 -6.47 -16.34
CA THR A 372 -4.08 -5.56 -17.22
C THR A 372 -3.67 -4.11 -17.01
N LEU A 373 -3.48 -3.68 -15.74
CA LEU A 373 -2.96 -2.36 -15.43
C LEU A 373 -1.53 -2.17 -15.96
N LEU A 374 -0.66 -3.17 -15.81
CA LEU A 374 0.71 -3.13 -16.32
C LEU A 374 0.73 -3.05 -17.85
N LEU A 375 -0.07 -3.88 -18.52
CA LEU A 375 -0.20 -3.88 -19.97
C LEU A 375 -0.69 -2.53 -20.50
N ALA A 376 -1.69 -1.93 -19.85
CA ALA A 376 -2.17 -0.60 -20.22
C ALA A 376 -1.05 0.46 -20.12
N LYS A 377 -0.21 0.42 -19.06
CA LYS A 377 0.96 1.29 -18.94
C LYS A 377 1.95 1.08 -20.09
N ILE A 378 2.26 -0.17 -20.41
CA ILE A 378 3.20 -0.52 -21.49
C ILE A 378 2.68 -0.04 -22.85
N ILE A 379 1.41 -0.26 -23.18
CA ILE A 379 0.80 0.19 -24.43
C ILE A 379 0.90 1.71 -24.57
N ILE A 380 0.59 2.46 -23.50
CA ILE A 380 0.67 3.92 -23.51
C ILE A 380 2.11 4.40 -23.66
N MET A 381 3.08 3.67 -23.05
CA MET A 381 4.49 3.98 -23.19
C MET A 381 4.97 3.91 -24.66
N PHE A 382 4.52 2.91 -25.41
CA PHE A 382 4.92 2.73 -26.81
C PHE A 382 4.07 3.50 -27.81
N ARG A 383 2.98 4.14 -27.37
CA ARG A 383 2.20 5.01 -28.26
C ARG A 383 3.06 6.20 -28.68
N LYS A 384 3.30 6.32 -29.99
CA LYS A 384 4.06 7.46 -30.57
C LYS A 384 3.40 8.77 -30.17
N ASP A 385 4.21 9.73 -29.72
CA ASP A 385 3.76 11.09 -29.51
C ASP A 385 3.54 11.72 -30.89
N ASN A 386 2.30 11.93 -31.29
CA ASN A 386 1.96 12.74 -32.47
C ASN A 386 2.15 14.24 -32.21
N GLU A 387 2.63 14.60 -31.02
CA GLU A 387 2.86 15.98 -30.59
C GLU A 387 4.36 16.29 -30.50
N ALA A 388 5.00 16.43 -31.64
CA ALA A 388 6.24 17.19 -31.73
C ALA A 388 5.86 18.67 -31.53
N GLY A 389 6.09 19.23 -30.34
CA GLY A 389 6.12 20.68 -30.23
C GLY A 389 5.70 21.37 -28.94
N ILE A 390 5.17 20.70 -27.94
CA ILE A 390 4.87 21.38 -26.68
C ILE A 390 5.92 20.93 -25.65
N GLN A 391 6.95 21.76 -25.45
CA GLN A 391 7.76 21.71 -24.24
C GLN A 391 6.83 22.11 -23.09
N ASP A 392 6.30 21.11 -22.37
CA ASP A 392 5.63 21.40 -21.09
C ASP A 392 6.60 22.16 -20.18
N PRO A 393 6.17 23.26 -19.58
CA PRO A 393 6.99 23.97 -18.61
C PRO A 393 7.35 22.97 -17.51
N VAL A 394 8.64 22.81 -17.29
CA VAL A 394 9.18 22.14 -16.10
C VAL A 394 8.43 22.72 -14.91
N ILE A 395 7.61 21.91 -14.25
CA ILE A 395 6.96 22.34 -13.01
C ILE A 395 8.10 22.49 -12.01
N GLU A 396 8.58 23.70 -11.89
CA GLU A 396 9.46 24.07 -10.78
C GLU A 396 8.70 23.80 -9.49
N ILE A 397 9.05 22.71 -8.84
CA ILE A 397 8.63 22.48 -7.46
C ILE A 397 9.30 23.57 -6.65
N LYS A 398 8.60 24.69 -6.44
CA LYS A 398 8.97 25.65 -5.43
C LYS A 398 8.92 24.92 -4.09
N ILE A 399 10.07 24.45 -3.66
CA ILE A 399 10.29 24.02 -2.28
C ILE A 399 10.07 25.28 -1.47
N LEU A 400 8.93 25.39 -0.82
CA LEU A 400 8.70 26.40 0.20
C LEU A 400 9.72 26.11 1.31
N GLU A 401 10.75 26.94 1.36
CA GLU A 401 11.65 26.98 2.51
C GLU A 401 10.86 27.30 3.78
N PRO A 402 11.29 26.79 4.96
CA PRO A 402 10.53 26.76 6.20
C PRO A 402 10.20 28.15 6.78
#